data_4b96a4ced462f493dce56245d1b0c136
#
_entry.id   4b96a4ced462f493dce56245d1b0c136
#
_cell.length_a   1.000
_cell.length_b   1.000
_cell.length_c   1.000
_cell.angle_alpha   90.00
_cell.angle_beta   90.00
_cell.angle_gamma   90.00
#
_symmetry.space_group_name_H-M   'P 1'
#
loop_
_entity.id
_entity.type
_entity.pdbx_description
1 polymer ?
#
loop_
_entity_poly.entity_id
_entity_poly.type
_entity_poly.pdbx_seq_one_letter_code
_entity_poly.pdbx_strand_id
1 'polypeptide(L)'
;LDEEGLKKAGLKITGPRIRILNALKTAKSRHLSAEDIYQYLRETGVETSLATIYRVLTQFEAVGLVIRHYFDGEHSVFELDDKAHHDHLVCTDCGVVVEFVDELIEQKQKDIARQYGFKMTDHALSI
;
A
#
# COMPACT_ATOMS: atom_id res chain seq x y z
N LEU A 1 13.18 -3.84 2.50
CA LEU A 1 12.35 -5.04 2.69
C LEU A 1 12.79 -6.15 1.74
N ASP A 2 13.16 -7.25 2.32
CA ASP A 2 13.67 -8.43 1.64
C ASP A 2 13.25 -9.67 2.47
N GLU A 3 13.99 -10.76 2.32
CA GLU A 3 13.72 -11.97 3.10
C GLU A 3 13.74 -11.72 4.61
N GLU A 4 14.64 -10.86 5.09
CA GLU A 4 14.69 -10.50 6.51
C GLU A 4 13.43 -9.75 6.95
N GLY A 5 12.89 -8.90 6.09
CA GLY A 5 11.65 -8.18 6.37
C GLY A 5 10.49 -9.15 6.57
N LEU A 6 10.41 -10.19 5.75
CA LEU A 6 9.39 -11.22 5.91
C LEU A 6 9.55 -11.97 7.24
N LYS A 7 10.77 -12.35 7.59
CA LYS A 7 11.05 -13.05 8.85
C LYS A 7 10.70 -12.18 10.05
N LYS A 8 11.08 -10.92 10.04
CA LYS A 8 10.77 -9.97 11.13
C LYS A 8 9.26 -9.79 11.31
N ALA A 9 8.51 -9.86 10.21
CA ALA A 9 7.06 -9.77 10.25
C ALA A 9 6.38 -11.08 10.66
N GLY A 10 7.14 -12.15 10.86
CA GLY A 10 6.61 -13.46 11.27
C GLY A 10 6.11 -14.31 10.11
N LEU A 11 6.50 -13.99 8.88
CA LEU A 11 6.09 -14.74 7.71
C LEU A 11 7.21 -15.65 7.21
N LYS A 12 6.82 -16.85 6.79
CA LYS A 12 7.75 -17.75 6.13
C LYS A 12 8.18 -17.19 4.78
N ILE A 13 9.42 -17.44 4.41
CA ILE A 13 9.92 -17.12 3.08
C ILE A 13 9.38 -18.16 2.11
N THR A 14 8.59 -17.72 1.13
CA THR A 14 8.08 -18.57 0.06
C THR A 14 8.31 -17.89 -1.27
N GLY A 15 8.33 -18.67 -2.36
CA GLY A 15 8.49 -18.13 -3.70
C GLY A 15 7.46 -17.03 -4.03
N PRO A 16 6.16 -17.30 -3.86
CA PRO A 16 5.15 -16.27 -4.14
C PRO A 16 5.31 -14.99 -3.33
N ARG A 17 5.62 -15.10 -2.04
CA ARG A 17 5.82 -13.92 -1.19
C ARG A 17 6.99 -13.07 -1.66
N ILE A 18 8.12 -13.68 -1.98
CA ILE A 18 9.30 -12.96 -2.45
C ILE A 18 9.03 -12.29 -3.80
N ARG A 19 8.36 -12.98 -4.71
CA ARG A 19 8.06 -12.41 -6.04
C ARG A 19 7.12 -11.22 -5.95
N ILE A 20 6.10 -11.29 -5.11
CA ILE A 20 5.14 -10.19 -4.91
C ILE A 20 5.84 -9.03 -4.20
N LEU A 21 6.66 -9.30 -3.20
CA LEU A 21 7.44 -8.27 -2.52
C LEU A 21 8.35 -7.54 -3.50
N ASN A 22 9.05 -8.26 -4.37
CA ASN A 22 9.91 -7.67 -5.39
C ASN A 22 9.11 -6.83 -6.39
N ALA A 23 7.92 -7.28 -6.78
CA ALA A 23 7.05 -6.50 -7.66
C ALA A 23 6.69 -5.15 -7.03
N LEU A 24 6.34 -5.15 -5.76
CA LEU A 24 6.03 -3.93 -5.03
C LEU A 24 7.23 -2.99 -4.90
N LYS A 25 8.43 -3.54 -4.75
CA LYS A 25 9.66 -2.75 -4.60
C LYS A 25 10.15 -2.16 -5.91
N THR A 26 10.03 -2.89 -7.01
CA THR A 26 10.65 -2.53 -8.28
C THR A 26 9.73 -1.76 -9.22
N ALA A 27 8.44 -1.74 -8.95
CA ALA A 27 7.48 -1.02 -9.78
C ALA A 27 7.74 0.48 -9.75
N LYS A 28 7.51 1.14 -10.88
CA LYS A 28 7.63 2.61 -10.99
C LYS A 28 6.57 3.31 -10.16
N SER A 29 5.37 2.76 -10.08
CA SER A 29 4.31 3.26 -9.23
C SER A 29 4.40 2.63 -7.85
N ARG A 30 4.21 3.42 -6.81
CA ARG A 30 4.14 2.90 -5.44
C ARG A 30 2.81 2.26 -5.12
N HIS A 31 1.80 2.52 -5.95
CA HIS A 31 0.43 2.04 -5.75
C HIS A 31 0.09 1.04 -6.84
N LEU A 32 -0.01 -0.23 -6.48
CA LEU A 32 -0.31 -1.31 -7.41
C LEU A 32 -1.57 -2.04 -7.01
N SER A 33 -2.44 -2.31 -7.99
CA SER A 33 -3.53 -3.25 -7.81
C SER A 33 -3.00 -4.68 -7.87
N ALA A 34 -3.81 -5.65 -7.45
CA ALA A 34 -3.46 -7.06 -7.62
C ALA A 34 -3.29 -7.41 -9.10
N GLU A 35 -4.10 -6.82 -9.96
CA GLU A 35 -4.03 -6.99 -11.41
C GLU A 35 -2.70 -6.47 -11.97
N ASP A 36 -2.23 -5.32 -11.49
CA ASP A 36 -0.93 -4.76 -11.87
C ASP A 36 0.19 -5.72 -11.50
N ILE A 37 0.15 -6.29 -10.31
CA ILE A 37 1.15 -7.26 -9.84
C ILE A 37 1.07 -8.52 -10.69
N TYR A 38 -0.13 -9.00 -11.00
CA TYR A 38 -0.35 -10.15 -11.86
C TYR A 38 0.31 -9.95 -13.22
N GLN A 39 0.07 -8.79 -13.85
CA GLN A 39 0.64 -8.46 -15.15
C GLN A 39 2.16 -8.39 -15.10
N TYR A 40 2.71 -7.75 -14.07
CA TYR A 40 4.17 -7.67 -13.89
C TYR A 40 4.79 -9.06 -13.78
N LEU A 41 4.21 -9.94 -12.94
CA LEU A 41 4.73 -11.29 -12.76
C LEU A 41 4.63 -12.11 -14.05
N ARG A 42 3.54 -11.96 -14.78
CA ARG A 42 3.34 -12.63 -16.06
C ARG A 42 4.40 -12.20 -17.08
N GLU A 43 4.70 -10.91 -17.15
CA GLU A 43 5.73 -10.36 -18.04
C GLU A 43 7.13 -10.86 -17.68
N THR A 44 7.38 -11.16 -16.41
CA THR A 44 8.66 -11.71 -15.97
C THR A 44 8.71 -13.24 -16.02
N GLY A 45 7.69 -13.87 -16.59
CA GLY A 45 7.68 -15.32 -16.78
C GLY A 45 7.20 -16.12 -15.57
N VAL A 46 6.57 -15.48 -14.60
CA VAL A 46 6.07 -16.14 -13.40
C VAL A 46 4.62 -16.50 -13.58
N GLU A 47 4.28 -17.79 -13.42
CA GLU A 47 2.91 -18.25 -13.42
C GLU A 47 2.34 -18.17 -12.00
N THR A 48 1.22 -17.48 -11.87
CA THR A 48 0.50 -17.35 -10.61
C THR A 48 -0.96 -17.00 -10.91
N SER A 49 -1.80 -16.99 -9.89
CA SER A 49 -3.20 -16.60 -10.03
C SER A 49 -3.48 -15.33 -9.25
N LEU A 50 -4.53 -14.60 -9.64
CA LEU A 50 -5.00 -13.44 -8.88
C LEU A 50 -5.36 -13.84 -7.45
N ALA A 51 -5.97 -15.01 -7.25
CA ALA A 51 -6.33 -15.50 -5.92
C ALA A 51 -5.10 -15.64 -5.02
N THR A 52 -4.00 -16.17 -5.56
CA THR A 52 -2.74 -16.28 -4.82
C THR A 52 -2.20 -14.91 -4.45
N ILE A 53 -2.22 -13.97 -5.41
CA ILE A 53 -1.73 -12.61 -5.18
C ILE A 53 -2.55 -11.92 -4.08
N TYR A 54 -3.87 -11.98 -4.15
CA TYR A 54 -4.74 -11.39 -3.12
C TYR A 54 -4.47 -12.00 -1.75
N ARG A 55 -4.30 -13.31 -1.69
CA ARG A 55 -4.01 -13.99 -0.42
C ARG A 55 -2.70 -13.50 0.20
N VAL A 56 -1.65 -13.38 -0.61
CA VAL A 56 -0.35 -12.90 -0.14
C VAL A 56 -0.44 -11.42 0.28
N LEU A 57 -1.11 -10.59 -0.51
CA LEU A 57 -1.30 -9.17 -0.16
C LEU A 57 -2.08 -9.01 1.14
N THR A 58 -3.11 -9.82 1.35
CA THR A 58 -3.88 -9.81 2.61
C THR A 58 -2.99 -10.20 3.80
N GLN A 59 -2.13 -11.18 3.62
CA GLN A 59 -1.16 -11.57 4.66
C GLN A 59 -0.15 -10.44 4.93
N PHE A 60 0.34 -9.77 3.90
CA PHE A 60 1.24 -8.62 4.04
C PHE A 60 0.55 -7.47 4.76
N GLU A 61 -0.70 -7.19 4.44
CA GLU A 61 -1.49 -6.16 5.12
C GLU A 61 -1.65 -6.48 6.60
N ALA A 62 -1.97 -7.70 6.93
CA ALA A 62 -2.20 -8.14 8.30
C ALA A 62 -0.97 -7.96 9.20
N VAL A 63 0.24 -8.08 8.64
CA VAL A 63 1.49 -7.92 9.40
C VAL A 63 2.12 -6.53 9.20
N GLY A 64 1.45 -5.62 8.51
CA GLY A 64 1.91 -4.24 8.36
C GLY A 64 3.00 -4.01 7.33
N LEU A 65 3.20 -4.94 6.40
CA LEU A 65 4.17 -4.76 5.31
C LEU A 65 3.63 -3.91 4.18
N VAL A 66 2.33 -3.95 3.93
CA VAL A 66 1.68 -3.13 2.91
C VAL A 66 0.46 -2.43 3.50
N ILE A 67 0.09 -1.33 2.87
CA ILE A 67 -1.13 -0.59 3.15
C ILE A 67 -2.05 -0.78 1.96
N ARG A 68 -3.31 -1.08 2.23
CA ARG A 68 -4.36 -1.17 1.22
C ARG A 68 -5.14 0.12 1.18
N HIS A 69 -5.32 0.69 -0.02
CA HIS A 69 -6.12 1.89 -0.23
C HIS A 69 -7.31 1.60 -1.15
N TYR A 70 -8.42 2.26 -0.88
CA TYR A 70 -9.66 2.15 -1.68
C TYR A 70 -10.00 3.52 -2.23
N PHE A 71 -9.21 4.01 -3.19
CA PHE A 71 -9.35 5.39 -3.67
C PHE A 71 -10.62 5.66 -4.46
N ASP A 72 -11.12 4.67 -5.18
CA ASP A 72 -12.35 4.81 -5.98
C ASP A 72 -13.55 4.05 -5.40
N GLY A 73 -13.40 3.50 -4.20
CA GLY A 73 -14.45 2.76 -3.51
C GLY A 73 -14.64 1.32 -3.95
N GLU A 74 -14.14 0.92 -5.10
CA GLU A 74 -14.31 -0.45 -5.63
C GLU A 74 -12.99 -1.19 -5.80
N HIS A 75 -11.93 -0.48 -6.18
CA HIS A 75 -10.65 -1.09 -6.47
C HIS A 75 -9.66 -0.84 -5.35
N SER A 76 -8.94 -1.88 -4.96
CA SER A 76 -7.87 -1.76 -3.98
C SER A 76 -6.54 -1.57 -4.68
N VAL A 77 -5.72 -0.68 -4.16
CA VAL A 77 -4.31 -0.58 -4.50
C VAL A 77 -3.48 -0.79 -3.25
N PHE A 78 -2.28 -1.28 -3.44
CA PHE A 78 -1.38 -1.66 -2.35
C PHE A 78 -0.06 -0.92 -2.50
N GLU A 79 0.51 -0.52 -1.39
CA GLU A 79 1.86 0.06 -1.37
C GLU A 79 2.63 -0.52 -0.19
N LEU A 80 3.95 -0.57 -0.34
CA LEU A 80 4.81 -0.93 0.78
C LEU A 80 4.71 0.15 1.86
N ASP A 81 4.54 -0.28 3.10
CA ASP A 81 4.47 0.63 4.23
C ASP A 81 5.90 1.01 4.66
N ASP A 82 6.34 2.20 4.30
CA ASP A 82 7.65 2.73 4.68
C ASP A 82 7.61 3.49 6.01
N LYS A 83 6.45 3.46 6.69
CA LYS A 83 6.21 4.13 7.97
C LYS A 83 6.20 5.66 7.90
N ALA A 84 6.35 6.24 6.73
CA ALA A 84 6.22 7.67 6.53
C ALA A 84 4.77 8.01 6.15
N HIS A 85 4.18 8.93 6.91
CA HIS A 85 2.81 9.38 6.61
C HIS A 85 2.80 10.25 5.36
N HIS A 86 1.83 10.00 4.49
CA HIS A 86 1.57 10.86 3.33
C HIS A 86 0.09 10.81 2.98
N ASP A 87 -0.38 11.87 2.31
CA ASP A 87 -1.73 11.99 1.80
C ASP A 87 -1.73 11.74 0.29
N HIS A 88 -2.89 11.64 -0.32
CA HIS A 88 -3.02 11.22 -1.72
C HIS A 88 -3.93 12.15 -2.51
N LEU A 89 -3.52 12.46 -3.74
CA LEU A 89 -4.39 13.01 -4.78
C LEU A 89 -4.68 11.88 -5.76
N VAL A 90 -5.95 11.67 -6.08
CA VAL A 90 -6.38 10.58 -6.95
C VAL A 90 -7.14 11.17 -8.15
N CYS A 91 -6.66 10.86 -9.35
CA CYS A 91 -7.39 11.26 -10.56
C CYS A 91 -8.49 10.24 -10.85
N THR A 92 -9.74 10.67 -10.86
CA THR A 92 -10.87 9.79 -11.12
C THR A 92 -10.99 9.39 -12.58
N ASP A 93 -10.32 10.10 -13.49
CA ASP A 93 -10.34 9.79 -14.92
C ASP A 93 -9.33 8.73 -15.31
N CYS A 94 -8.07 8.87 -14.85
CA CYS A 94 -7.00 7.97 -15.28
C CYS A 94 -6.43 7.09 -14.16
N GLY A 95 -6.85 7.30 -12.91
CA GLY A 95 -6.39 6.51 -11.78
C GLY A 95 -5.01 6.85 -11.25
N VAL A 96 -4.35 7.89 -11.79
CA VAL A 96 -3.05 8.27 -11.26
C VAL A 96 -3.16 8.74 -9.82
N VAL A 97 -2.21 8.32 -8.99
CA VAL A 97 -2.15 8.70 -7.58
C VAL A 97 -0.86 9.48 -7.34
N VAL A 98 -0.99 10.64 -6.72
CA VAL A 98 0.14 11.48 -6.35
C VAL A 98 0.17 11.60 -4.82
N GLU A 99 1.32 11.29 -4.24
CA GLU A 99 1.52 11.44 -2.80
C GLU A 99 1.97 12.86 -2.47
N PHE A 100 1.49 13.38 -1.36
CA PHE A 100 1.94 14.69 -0.88
C PHE A 100 1.92 14.73 0.64
N VAL A 101 2.72 15.63 1.20
CA VAL A 101 2.70 15.99 2.62
C VAL A 101 2.72 17.50 2.71
N ASP A 102 1.80 18.08 3.49
CA ASP A 102 1.74 19.50 3.72
C ASP A 102 1.60 19.75 5.22
N GLU A 103 2.53 20.48 5.79
CA GLU A 103 2.57 20.72 7.23
C GLU A 103 1.36 21.51 7.74
N LEU A 104 0.83 22.42 6.93
CA LEU A 104 -0.37 23.19 7.31
C LEU A 104 -1.59 22.29 7.43
N ILE A 105 -1.74 21.35 6.49
CA ILE A 105 -2.82 20.37 6.52
C ILE A 105 -2.67 19.47 7.74
N GLU A 106 -1.46 18.97 7.99
CA GLU A 106 -1.17 18.13 9.14
C GLU A 106 -1.49 18.84 10.45
N GLN A 107 -1.05 20.08 10.59
CA GLN A 107 -1.31 20.87 11.80
C GLN A 107 -2.80 21.16 11.97
N LYS A 108 -3.51 21.46 10.88
CA LYS A 108 -4.94 21.74 10.91
C LYS A 108 -5.74 20.54 11.41
N GLN A 109 -5.38 19.35 10.96
CA GLN A 109 -6.03 18.11 11.42
C GLN A 109 -5.81 17.88 12.90
N LYS A 110 -4.60 18.14 13.41
CA LYS A 110 -4.30 18.06 14.84
C LYS A 110 -5.12 19.06 15.65
N ASP A 111 -5.24 20.29 15.15
CA ASP A 111 -6.02 21.34 15.81
C ASP A 111 -7.51 20.97 15.89
N ILE A 112 -8.05 20.41 14.81
CA ILE A 112 -9.44 19.96 14.76
C ILE A 112 -9.67 18.85 15.78
N ALA A 113 -8.79 17.85 15.82
CA ALA A 113 -8.90 16.76 16.78
C ALA A 113 -8.91 17.29 18.22
N ARG A 114 -8.00 18.22 18.52
CA ARG A 114 -7.90 18.84 19.84
C ARG A 114 -9.15 19.66 20.18
N GLN A 115 -9.67 20.39 19.21
CA GLN A 115 -10.88 21.21 19.39
C GLN A 115 -12.07 20.37 19.83
N TYR A 116 -12.18 19.16 19.31
CA TYR A 116 -13.27 18.24 19.65
C TYR A 116 -12.93 17.29 20.79
N GLY A 117 -11.79 17.46 21.44
CA GLY A 117 -11.39 16.64 22.58
C GLY A 117 -10.91 15.23 22.21
N PHE A 118 -10.44 15.05 20.98
CA PHE A 118 -9.94 13.76 20.51
C PHE A 118 -8.41 13.71 20.52
N LYS A 119 -7.87 12.54 20.86
CA LYS A 119 -6.46 12.23 20.66
C LYS A 119 -6.32 11.53 19.31
N MET A 120 -5.60 12.17 18.40
CA MET A 120 -5.38 11.60 17.07
C MET A 120 -4.35 10.48 17.14
N THR A 121 -4.78 9.26 16.78
CA THR A 121 -3.89 8.10 16.73
C THR A 121 -3.47 7.77 15.30
N ASP A 122 -4.33 8.11 14.34
CA ASP A 122 -4.06 7.92 12.92
C ASP A 122 -4.99 8.81 12.11
N HIS A 123 -4.65 9.11 10.87
CA HIS A 123 -5.50 9.84 9.96
C HIS A 123 -5.08 9.58 8.52
N ALA A 124 -6.01 9.84 7.60
CA ALA A 124 -5.76 9.72 6.17
C ALA A 124 -6.54 10.82 5.45
N LEU A 125 -5.94 11.37 4.40
CA LEU A 125 -6.60 12.33 3.53
C LEU A 125 -6.40 11.90 2.09
N SER A 126 -7.50 11.81 1.36
CA SER A 126 -7.52 11.48 -0.06
C SER A 126 -8.38 12.50 -0.78
N ILE A 127 -7.84 13.12 -1.81
CA ILE A 127 -8.53 14.14 -2.59
C ILE A 127 -8.66 13.69 -4.03
#